data_b432ffa433b274dc4e1af11346ab2cf8
#
_entry.id   b432ffa433b274dc4e1af11346ab2cf8
#
_cell.length_a   1.000
_cell.length_b   1.000
_cell.length_c   1.000
_cell.angle_alpha   90.00
_cell.angle_beta   90.00
_cell.angle_gamma   90.00
#
_symmetry.space_group_name_H-M   'P 1'
#
loop_
_entity.id
_entity.type
_entity.pdbx_description
1 polymer ?
#
loop_
_entity_poly.entity_id
_entity_poly.type
_entity_poly.pdbx_seq_one_letter_code
_entity_poly.pdbx_strand_id
1 'polypeptide(L)'
;MPELQEEKIDLREYINVLLKRKGIIILIFLTAVITAVLVSHFAISPVYLSSTVFSVAKIDGRSVINITEVLEIIKSNVVLDEVIDLMGLEKTAKQLSSQITTESIKGTNFVEVSVASDSPVMAKSLVENIVEVFIEQNQSEYREKVKLVEDRLKIIEEQIVEFEKNIQEIEDTKKKIAASEELSESERRFQISLLLSSSVTERELYNTLTDQANSLKASLKNCEDFKIINYAQLPAEPIKPNKKLNILIAGVLGLFVGIFIAFFLEFWQKGKG
;
A
#
# COMPACT_ATOMS: atom_id res chain seq x y z
N MET A 1 49.79 24.41 -51.79
CA MET A 1 48.78 23.90 -50.85
C MET A 1 47.87 22.96 -51.65
N PRO A 2 47.80 21.69 -51.32
CA PRO A 2 46.85 20.83 -52.04
C PRO A 2 45.43 21.23 -51.62
N GLU A 3 44.61 21.54 -52.65
CA GLU A 3 43.17 21.77 -52.46
C GLU A 3 42.55 20.52 -51.86
N LEU A 4 41.95 20.63 -50.67
CA LEU A 4 41.08 19.64 -50.07
C LEU A 4 39.87 19.55 -51.01
N GLN A 5 39.81 18.49 -51.84
CA GLN A 5 38.60 18.16 -52.57
C GLN A 5 37.56 17.79 -51.50
N GLU A 6 36.57 18.67 -51.31
CA GLU A 6 35.37 18.35 -50.56
C GLU A 6 34.64 17.21 -51.31
N GLU A 7 34.79 15.99 -50.81
CA GLU A 7 33.96 14.86 -51.26
C GLU A 7 32.48 15.20 -50.97
N LYS A 8 31.78 15.66 -52.02
CA LYS A 8 30.33 15.90 -51.94
C LYS A 8 29.66 14.53 -51.70
N ILE A 9 29.17 14.32 -50.50
CA ILE A 9 28.37 13.13 -50.17
C ILE A 9 27.10 13.12 -51.03
N ASP A 10 27.05 12.29 -52.07
CA ASP A 10 25.87 12.15 -52.95
C ASP A 10 24.86 11.22 -52.30
N LEU A 11 23.84 11.79 -51.65
CA LEU A 11 22.72 11.05 -51.03
C LEU A 11 22.00 10.12 -52.02
N ARG A 12 22.06 10.35 -53.32
CA ARG A 12 21.45 9.48 -54.31
C ARG A 12 22.18 8.13 -54.40
N GLU A 13 23.47 8.10 -54.19
CA GLU A 13 24.24 6.87 -54.19
C GLU A 13 23.80 5.93 -53.04
N TYR A 14 23.60 6.48 -51.84
CA TYR A 14 23.12 5.72 -50.68
C TYR A 14 21.71 5.18 -50.89
N ILE A 15 20.80 5.96 -51.46
CA ILE A 15 19.43 5.52 -51.83
C ILE A 15 19.48 4.38 -52.85
N ASN A 16 20.33 4.49 -53.88
CA ASN A 16 20.48 3.43 -54.89
C ASN A 16 20.99 2.13 -54.28
N VAL A 17 21.92 2.16 -53.32
CA VAL A 17 22.38 0.95 -52.61
C VAL A 17 21.21 0.29 -51.86
N LEU A 18 20.41 1.08 -51.13
CA LEU A 18 19.25 0.55 -50.41
C LEU A 18 18.24 -0.10 -51.34
N LEU A 19 17.94 0.55 -52.47
CA LEU A 19 17.01 0.03 -53.48
C LEU A 19 17.55 -1.24 -54.18
N LYS A 20 18.84 -1.26 -54.50
CA LYS A 20 19.53 -2.42 -55.09
C LYS A 20 19.51 -3.63 -54.16
N ARG A 21 19.70 -3.39 -52.85
CA ARG A 21 19.85 -4.46 -51.81
C ARG A 21 18.59 -4.66 -50.99
N LYS A 22 17.43 -4.07 -51.38
CA LYS A 22 16.14 -4.16 -50.65
C LYS A 22 15.77 -5.56 -50.25
N GLY A 23 16.06 -6.59 -51.11
CA GLY A 23 15.76 -7.99 -50.83
C GLY A 23 16.48 -8.51 -49.56
N ILE A 24 17.77 -8.15 -49.41
CA ILE A 24 18.55 -8.54 -48.23
C ILE A 24 18.05 -7.83 -46.98
N ILE A 25 17.72 -6.54 -47.07
CA ILE A 25 17.17 -5.74 -45.96
C ILE A 25 15.85 -6.36 -45.49
N ILE A 26 14.94 -6.65 -46.43
CA ILE A 26 13.63 -7.28 -46.13
C ILE A 26 13.81 -8.66 -45.54
N LEU A 27 14.74 -9.47 -46.06
CA LEU A 27 14.98 -10.80 -45.55
C LEU A 27 15.46 -10.79 -44.10
N ILE A 28 16.44 -9.91 -43.77
CA ILE A 28 16.98 -9.76 -42.42
C ILE A 28 15.88 -9.23 -41.47
N PHE A 29 15.12 -8.24 -41.90
CA PHE A 29 14.00 -7.69 -41.14
C PHE A 29 12.96 -8.79 -40.83
N LEU A 30 12.51 -9.54 -41.82
CA LEU A 30 11.54 -10.62 -41.62
C LEU A 30 12.07 -11.73 -40.71
N THR A 31 13.34 -12.11 -40.88
CA THR A 31 13.98 -13.12 -40.01
C THR A 31 14.02 -12.66 -38.57
N ALA A 32 14.39 -11.39 -38.32
CA ALA A 32 14.40 -10.81 -36.98
C ALA A 32 12.99 -10.80 -36.33
N VAL A 33 12.00 -10.38 -37.08
CA VAL A 33 10.59 -10.33 -36.62
C VAL A 33 10.07 -11.76 -36.33
N ILE A 34 10.26 -12.70 -37.23
CA ILE A 34 9.81 -14.10 -37.05
C ILE A 34 10.50 -14.72 -35.83
N THR A 35 11.82 -14.53 -35.68
CA THR A 35 12.56 -15.00 -34.52
C THR A 35 12.01 -14.41 -33.21
N ALA A 36 11.73 -13.11 -33.19
CA ALA A 36 11.15 -12.46 -32.01
C ALA A 36 9.76 -12.98 -31.65
N VAL A 37 8.92 -13.26 -32.64
CA VAL A 37 7.60 -13.88 -32.44
C VAL A 37 7.75 -15.27 -31.83
N LEU A 38 8.62 -16.11 -32.41
CA LEU A 38 8.85 -17.47 -31.92
C LEU A 38 9.41 -17.47 -30.50
N VAL A 39 10.41 -16.66 -30.21
CA VAL A 39 11.01 -16.55 -28.86
C VAL A 39 9.98 -16.04 -27.86
N SER A 40 9.24 -14.97 -28.18
CA SER A 40 8.22 -14.41 -27.28
C SER A 40 7.04 -15.35 -27.06
N HIS A 41 6.79 -16.31 -27.94
CA HIS A 41 5.65 -17.23 -27.79
C HIS A 41 6.03 -18.55 -27.14
N PHE A 42 7.23 -19.08 -27.42
CA PHE A 42 7.62 -20.43 -27.01
C PHE A 42 8.75 -20.49 -25.99
N ALA A 43 9.62 -19.46 -25.93
CA ALA A 43 10.79 -19.49 -25.06
C ALA A 43 10.62 -18.73 -23.75
N ILE A 44 9.67 -17.77 -23.67
CA ILE A 44 9.46 -16.95 -22.49
C ILE A 44 8.16 -17.38 -21.81
N SER A 45 8.27 -17.87 -20.57
CA SER A 45 7.09 -18.22 -19.77
C SER A 45 6.20 -16.99 -19.50
N PRO A 46 4.88 -17.13 -19.60
CA PRO A 46 3.97 -16.05 -19.26
C PRO A 46 4.05 -15.71 -17.77
N VAL A 47 3.90 -14.44 -17.45
CA VAL A 47 3.82 -13.96 -16.07
C VAL A 47 2.50 -13.23 -15.88
N TYR A 48 1.75 -13.63 -14.88
CA TYR A 48 0.46 -13.06 -14.50
C TYR A 48 0.63 -12.22 -13.25
N LEU A 49 -0.13 -11.12 -13.13
CA LEU A 49 -0.14 -10.23 -11.98
C LEU A 49 -1.54 -10.22 -11.37
N SER A 50 -1.63 -10.45 -10.07
CA SER A 50 -2.85 -10.23 -9.31
C SER A 50 -2.58 -9.24 -8.19
N SER A 51 -3.56 -8.38 -7.90
CA SER A 51 -3.44 -7.30 -6.90
C SER A 51 -4.62 -7.31 -5.96
N THR A 52 -4.36 -6.94 -4.72
CA THR A 52 -5.35 -6.70 -3.66
C THR A 52 -5.08 -5.34 -3.03
N VAL A 53 -6.14 -4.61 -2.70
CA VAL A 53 -6.04 -3.35 -1.95
C VAL A 53 -6.73 -3.53 -0.60
N PHE A 54 -6.04 -3.17 0.47
CA PHE A 54 -6.60 -3.17 1.81
C PHE A 54 -6.33 -1.86 2.55
N SER A 55 -7.16 -1.55 3.55
CA SER A 55 -6.97 -0.42 4.45
C SER A 55 -6.23 -0.88 5.71
N VAL A 56 -5.25 -0.08 6.14
CA VAL A 56 -4.58 -0.26 7.44
C VAL A 56 -5.50 0.25 8.54
N ALA A 57 -5.57 -0.49 9.64
CA ALA A 57 -6.37 -0.13 10.80
C ALA A 57 -5.98 1.24 11.38
N LYS A 58 -6.98 1.95 11.92
CA LYS A 58 -6.80 3.26 12.56
C LYS A 58 -7.40 3.27 13.96
N ILE A 59 -6.77 4.05 14.84
CA ILE A 59 -7.30 4.45 16.13
C ILE A 59 -7.23 5.98 16.18
N ASP A 60 -8.34 6.61 16.49
CA ASP A 60 -8.44 8.08 16.50
C ASP A 60 -8.01 8.75 15.18
N GLY A 61 -8.36 8.11 14.05
CA GLY A 61 -8.04 8.59 12.72
C GLY A 61 -6.55 8.39 12.31
N ARG A 62 -5.71 7.84 13.18
CA ARG A 62 -4.28 7.58 12.91
C ARG A 62 -4.05 6.11 12.65
N SER A 63 -3.28 5.77 11.63
CA SER A 63 -2.91 4.38 11.35
C SER A 63 -2.18 3.76 12.54
N VAL A 64 -2.56 2.54 12.91
CA VAL A 64 -1.96 1.77 14.02
C VAL A 64 -0.50 1.43 13.74
N ILE A 65 -0.19 1.19 12.47
CA ILE A 65 1.16 0.92 11.95
C ILE A 65 1.44 1.97 10.87
N ASN A 66 2.68 2.45 10.79
CA ASN A 66 3.09 3.37 9.73
C ASN A 66 2.97 2.68 8.36
N ILE A 67 2.40 3.36 7.36
CA ILE A 67 2.19 2.78 6.02
C ILE A 67 3.50 2.28 5.41
N THR A 68 4.60 3.02 5.57
CA THR A 68 5.92 2.58 5.07
C THR A 68 6.38 1.29 5.74
N GLU A 69 6.12 1.13 7.03
CA GLU A 69 6.42 -0.08 7.79
C GLU A 69 5.57 -1.27 7.32
N VAL A 70 4.29 -1.04 7.02
CA VAL A 70 3.39 -2.05 6.43
C VAL A 70 3.97 -2.62 5.14
N LEU A 71 4.51 -1.75 4.24
CA LEU A 71 5.11 -2.19 2.98
C LEU A 71 6.30 -3.14 3.18
N GLU A 72 7.09 -2.92 4.25
CA GLU A 72 8.24 -3.77 4.60
C GLU A 72 7.81 -5.04 5.32
N ILE A 73 6.86 -4.98 6.26
CA ILE A 73 6.37 -6.14 7.00
C ILE A 73 5.77 -7.18 6.06
N ILE A 74 4.99 -6.77 5.06
CA ILE A 74 4.39 -7.66 4.05
C ILE A 74 5.46 -8.49 3.31
N LYS A 75 6.66 -7.93 3.11
CA LYS A 75 7.79 -8.59 2.46
C LYS A 75 8.76 -9.27 3.43
N SER A 76 8.50 -9.17 4.73
CA SER A 76 9.35 -9.75 5.75
C SER A 76 9.27 -11.28 5.77
N ASN A 77 10.31 -11.91 6.29
CA ASN A 77 10.32 -13.35 6.48
C ASN A 77 9.17 -13.82 7.39
N VAL A 78 8.76 -12.99 8.37
CA VAL A 78 7.69 -13.34 9.31
C VAL A 78 6.38 -13.65 8.59
N VAL A 79 5.99 -12.80 7.64
CA VAL A 79 4.77 -13.02 6.86
C VAL A 79 4.99 -14.08 5.78
N LEU A 80 6.13 -14.03 5.08
CA LEU A 80 6.34 -14.87 3.90
C LEU A 80 6.64 -16.31 4.24
N ASP A 81 7.34 -16.62 5.34
CA ASP A 81 7.57 -18.00 5.78
C ASP A 81 6.24 -18.66 6.17
N GLU A 82 5.35 -17.95 6.86
CA GLU A 82 4.02 -18.47 7.20
C GLU A 82 3.17 -18.75 5.96
N VAL A 83 3.19 -17.85 4.96
CA VAL A 83 2.50 -18.09 3.68
C VAL A 83 3.09 -19.29 2.93
N ILE A 84 4.42 -19.45 2.93
CA ILE A 84 5.11 -20.58 2.33
C ILE A 84 4.67 -21.89 2.97
N ASP A 85 4.66 -21.94 4.31
CA ASP A 85 4.24 -23.12 5.08
C ASP A 85 2.75 -23.43 4.85
N LEU A 86 1.88 -22.44 4.90
CA LEU A 86 0.44 -22.57 4.71
C LEU A 86 0.08 -23.09 3.32
N MET A 87 0.80 -22.64 2.29
CA MET A 87 0.54 -23.03 0.91
C MET A 87 1.42 -24.22 0.44
N GLY A 88 2.34 -24.74 1.28
CA GLY A 88 3.25 -25.81 0.94
C GLY A 88 4.18 -25.50 -0.23
N LEU A 89 4.72 -24.28 -0.30
CA LEU A 89 5.54 -23.84 -1.42
C LEU A 89 6.99 -24.27 -1.29
N GLU A 90 7.57 -24.78 -2.38
CA GLU A 90 9.00 -25.06 -2.47
C GLU A 90 9.82 -23.80 -2.83
N LYS A 91 9.62 -22.72 -2.07
CA LYS A 91 10.30 -21.43 -2.29
C LYS A 91 10.82 -20.88 -0.97
N THR A 92 11.87 -20.06 -1.05
CA THR A 92 12.32 -19.26 0.12
C THR A 92 11.58 -17.93 0.19
N ALA A 93 11.48 -17.33 1.38
CA ALA A 93 10.89 -15.99 1.55
C ALA A 93 11.54 -14.94 0.63
N LYS A 94 12.85 -15.02 0.41
CA LYS A 94 13.57 -14.13 -0.52
C LYS A 94 13.10 -14.28 -1.97
N GLN A 95 12.86 -15.51 -2.42
CA GLN A 95 12.34 -15.77 -3.76
C GLN A 95 10.92 -15.26 -3.91
N LEU A 96 10.06 -15.50 -2.90
CA LEU A 96 8.69 -15.00 -2.89
C LEU A 96 8.65 -13.46 -2.83
N SER A 97 9.46 -12.83 -1.97
CA SER A 97 9.55 -11.37 -1.85
C SER A 97 9.89 -10.68 -3.18
N SER A 98 10.72 -11.31 -4.03
CA SER A 98 11.06 -10.79 -5.36
C SER A 98 9.89 -10.76 -6.34
N GLN A 99 8.83 -11.51 -6.07
CA GLN A 99 7.60 -11.58 -6.86
C GLN A 99 6.53 -10.60 -6.38
N ILE A 100 6.77 -9.93 -5.23
CA ILE A 100 5.80 -9.06 -4.56
C ILE A 100 6.18 -7.60 -4.79
N THR A 101 5.19 -6.81 -5.18
CA THR A 101 5.26 -5.35 -5.21
C THR A 101 4.25 -4.80 -4.22
N THR A 102 4.68 -3.85 -3.38
CA THR A 102 3.82 -3.18 -2.40
C THR A 102 3.84 -1.68 -2.65
N GLU A 103 2.69 -1.05 -2.71
CA GLU A 103 2.57 0.39 -2.96
C GLU A 103 1.53 1.02 -2.02
N SER A 104 1.81 2.24 -1.55
CA SER A 104 0.83 3.03 -0.79
C SER A 104 0.03 3.93 -1.72
N ILE A 105 -1.28 3.98 -1.53
CA ILE A 105 -2.15 4.90 -2.29
C ILE A 105 -2.10 6.26 -1.60
N LYS A 106 -1.50 7.24 -2.28
CA LYS A 106 -1.24 8.58 -1.74
C LYS A 106 -2.51 9.24 -1.18
N GLY A 107 -2.38 9.84 0.00
CA GLY A 107 -3.48 10.55 0.67
C GLY A 107 -4.51 9.65 1.34
N THR A 108 -4.26 8.36 1.40
CA THR A 108 -5.12 7.36 2.04
C THR A 108 -4.32 6.49 3.01
N ASN A 109 -5.01 5.62 3.74
CA ASN A 109 -4.40 4.51 4.50
C ASN A 109 -4.46 3.17 3.74
N PHE A 110 -4.58 3.22 2.42
CA PHE A 110 -4.69 2.03 1.59
C PHE A 110 -3.32 1.58 1.09
N VAL A 111 -3.13 0.27 1.10
CA VAL A 111 -1.96 -0.41 0.57
C VAL A 111 -2.40 -1.35 -0.53
N GLU A 112 -1.75 -1.28 -1.67
CA GLU A 112 -1.87 -2.24 -2.76
C GLU A 112 -0.72 -3.24 -2.67
N VAL A 113 -1.08 -4.51 -2.71
CA VAL A 113 -0.14 -5.63 -2.79
C VAL A 113 -0.39 -6.34 -4.12
N SER A 114 0.66 -6.50 -4.90
CA SER A 114 0.62 -7.19 -6.19
C SER A 114 1.61 -8.34 -6.20
N VAL A 115 1.21 -9.48 -6.74
CA VAL A 115 2.05 -10.67 -6.85
C VAL A 115 2.12 -11.15 -8.29
N ALA A 116 3.35 -11.36 -8.76
CA ALA A 116 3.62 -11.90 -10.08
C ALA A 116 3.91 -13.42 -10.00
N SER A 117 3.25 -14.22 -10.84
CA SER A 117 3.45 -15.67 -10.91
C SER A 117 3.30 -16.17 -12.35
N ASP A 118 3.81 -17.38 -12.63
CA ASP A 118 3.64 -18.10 -13.89
C ASP A 118 2.23 -18.68 -14.07
N SER A 119 1.46 -18.78 -12.98
CA SER A 119 0.08 -19.22 -12.99
C SER A 119 -0.88 -18.13 -12.52
N PRO A 120 -1.99 -17.85 -13.23
CA PRO A 120 -2.99 -16.87 -12.82
C PRO A 120 -3.66 -17.23 -11.48
N VAL A 121 -3.90 -18.52 -11.23
CA VAL A 121 -4.48 -19.02 -9.98
C VAL A 121 -3.50 -18.81 -8.83
N MET A 122 -2.23 -19.13 -9.05
CA MET A 122 -1.19 -18.95 -8.03
C MET A 122 -0.96 -17.48 -7.70
N ALA A 123 -0.96 -16.59 -8.70
CA ALA A 123 -0.83 -15.14 -8.48
C ALA A 123 -1.94 -14.62 -7.57
N LYS A 124 -3.19 -15.05 -7.83
CA LYS A 124 -4.35 -14.68 -7.01
C LYS A 124 -4.23 -15.24 -5.59
N SER A 125 -4.04 -16.54 -5.44
CA SER A 125 -3.98 -17.19 -4.13
C SER A 125 -2.83 -16.66 -3.28
N LEU A 126 -1.67 -16.38 -3.88
CA LEU A 126 -0.53 -15.81 -3.15
C LEU A 126 -0.86 -14.43 -2.57
N VAL A 127 -1.43 -13.52 -3.38
CA VAL A 127 -1.72 -12.18 -2.87
C VAL A 127 -2.82 -12.18 -1.81
N GLU A 128 -3.82 -13.06 -1.93
CA GLU A 128 -4.88 -13.23 -0.92
C GLU A 128 -4.28 -13.73 0.40
N ASN A 129 -3.50 -14.81 0.39
CA ASN A 129 -2.89 -15.37 1.60
C ASN A 129 -1.87 -14.42 2.24
N ILE A 130 -1.07 -13.70 1.47
CA ILE A 130 -0.11 -12.71 2.01
C ILE A 130 -0.84 -11.62 2.79
N VAL A 131 -1.92 -11.08 2.22
CA VAL A 131 -2.70 -10.01 2.88
C VAL A 131 -3.46 -10.56 4.08
N GLU A 132 -4.00 -11.77 3.99
CA GLU A 132 -4.72 -12.41 5.09
C GLU A 132 -3.79 -12.70 6.29
N VAL A 133 -2.64 -13.31 6.06
CA VAL A 133 -1.62 -13.56 7.10
C VAL A 133 -1.14 -12.24 7.72
N PHE A 134 -0.86 -11.23 6.91
CA PHE A 134 -0.48 -9.90 7.43
C PHE A 134 -1.57 -9.32 8.35
N ILE A 135 -2.83 -9.36 7.91
CA ILE A 135 -3.96 -8.85 8.71
C ILE A 135 -4.10 -9.66 10.00
N GLU A 136 -4.08 -10.98 9.93
CA GLU A 136 -4.25 -11.85 11.10
C GLU A 136 -3.17 -11.60 12.16
N GLN A 137 -1.90 -11.50 11.76
CA GLN A 137 -0.79 -11.21 12.67
C GLN A 137 -0.91 -9.84 13.37
N ASN A 138 -1.47 -8.83 12.70
CA ASN A 138 -1.54 -7.46 13.22
C ASN A 138 -2.90 -7.10 13.86
N GLN A 139 -3.95 -7.89 13.60
CA GLN A 139 -5.30 -7.62 14.11
C GLN A 139 -5.39 -7.80 15.63
N SER A 140 -4.60 -8.71 16.21
CA SER A 140 -4.58 -8.91 17.67
C SER A 140 -4.09 -7.66 18.40
N GLU A 141 -3.02 -7.03 17.94
CA GLU A 141 -2.48 -5.79 18.50
C GLU A 141 -3.48 -4.62 18.37
N TYR A 142 -4.13 -4.49 17.22
CA TYR A 142 -5.19 -3.51 17.02
C TYR A 142 -6.32 -3.69 18.04
N ARG A 143 -6.84 -4.91 18.19
CA ARG A 143 -7.93 -5.22 19.13
C ARG A 143 -7.53 -4.95 20.57
N GLU A 144 -6.29 -5.27 20.95
CA GLU A 144 -5.78 -4.98 22.30
C GLU A 144 -5.74 -3.48 22.57
N LYS A 145 -5.25 -2.68 21.61
CA LYS A 145 -5.23 -1.21 21.73
C LYS A 145 -6.63 -0.61 21.84
N VAL A 146 -7.59 -1.08 21.04
CA VAL A 146 -9.01 -0.63 21.13
C VAL A 146 -9.59 -0.99 22.48
N LYS A 147 -9.39 -2.22 22.95
CA LYS A 147 -9.86 -2.67 24.27
C LYS A 147 -9.29 -1.82 25.40
N LEU A 148 -8.03 -1.44 25.34
CA LEU A 148 -7.42 -0.56 26.36
C LEU A 148 -8.15 0.80 26.43
N VAL A 149 -8.57 1.36 25.30
CA VAL A 149 -9.36 2.60 25.27
C VAL A 149 -10.75 2.39 25.83
N GLU A 150 -11.41 1.27 25.53
CA GLU A 150 -12.72 0.88 26.09
C GLU A 150 -12.67 0.71 27.60
N ASP A 151 -11.67 -0.03 28.11
CA ASP A 151 -11.48 -0.24 29.55
C ASP A 151 -11.23 1.08 30.28
N ARG A 152 -10.44 1.98 29.70
CA ARG A 152 -10.20 3.32 30.26
C ARG A 152 -11.49 4.16 30.29
N LEU A 153 -12.27 4.10 29.21
CA LEU A 153 -13.57 4.79 29.14
C LEU A 153 -14.50 4.31 30.25
N LYS A 154 -14.60 3.01 30.45
CA LYS A 154 -15.41 2.40 31.48
C LYS A 154 -15.03 2.88 32.90
N ILE A 155 -13.74 2.93 33.21
CA ILE A 155 -13.26 3.44 34.50
C ILE A 155 -13.66 4.90 34.69
N ILE A 156 -13.55 5.73 33.67
CA ILE A 156 -13.93 7.14 33.75
C ILE A 156 -15.46 7.29 33.91
N GLU A 157 -16.25 6.49 33.22
CA GLU A 157 -17.71 6.49 33.38
C GLU A 157 -18.15 6.08 34.78
N GLU A 158 -17.49 5.08 35.38
CA GLU A 158 -17.75 4.70 36.79
C GLU A 158 -17.39 5.85 37.74
N GLN A 159 -16.30 6.56 37.53
CA GLN A 159 -15.94 7.75 38.31
C GLN A 159 -16.96 8.90 38.14
N ILE A 160 -17.44 9.15 36.93
CA ILE A 160 -18.45 10.15 36.65
C ILE A 160 -19.73 9.90 37.48
N VAL A 161 -20.18 8.66 37.55
CA VAL A 161 -21.35 8.25 38.34
C VAL A 161 -21.12 8.49 39.85
N GLU A 162 -19.92 8.22 40.35
CA GLU A 162 -19.54 8.47 41.74
C GLU A 162 -19.54 9.98 42.05
N PHE A 163 -18.93 10.80 41.21
CA PHE A 163 -18.93 12.25 41.36
C PHE A 163 -20.34 12.86 41.29
N GLU A 164 -21.17 12.35 40.37
CA GLU A 164 -22.57 12.79 40.26
C GLU A 164 -23.36 12.54 41.56
N LYS A 165 -23.16 11.36 42.17
CA LYS A 165 -23.74 11.01 43.46
C LYS A 165 -23.22 11.93 44.58
N ASN A 166 -21.92 12.17 44.66
CA ASN A 166 -21.32 13.07 45.64
C ASN A 166 -21.89 14.50 45.54
N ILE A 167 -22.00 15.01 44.32
CA ILE A 167 -22.60 16.34 44.08
C ILE A 167 -24.05 16.37 44.58
N GLN A 168 -24.81 15.32 44.30
CA GLN A 168 -26.21 15.23 44.80
C GLN A 168 -26.30 15.18 46.32
N GLU A 169 -25.44 14.43 47.00
CA GLU A 169 -25.36 14.33 48.47
C GLU A 169 -25.00 15.70 49.08
N ILE A 170 -24.08 16.45 48.48
CA ILE A 170 -23.72 17.80 48.89
C ILE A 170 -24.91 18.75 48.75
N GLU A 171 -25.67 18.72 47.67
CA GLU A 171 -26.85 19.55 47.44
C GLU A 171 -27.97 19.22 48.46
N ASP A 172 -28.18 17.94 48.74
CA ASP A 172 -29.20 17.54 49.73
C ASP A 172 -28.80 17.88 51.15
N THR A 173 -27.50 17.76 51.50
CA THR A 173 -26.98 18.23 52.78
C THR A 173 -27.10 19.71 52.95
N LYS A 174 -26.79 20.48 51.90
CA LYS A 174 -26.99 21.96 51.88
C LYS A 174 -28.46 22.37 52.14
N LYS A 175 -29.43 21.67 51.53
CA LYS A 175 -30.84 21.87 51.75
C LYS A 175 -31.24 21.59 53.21
N LYS A 176 -30.73 20.49 53.78
CA LYS A 176 -31.01 20.14 55.21
C LYS A 176 -30.44 21.18 56.17
N ILE A 177 -29.23 21.67 55.97
CA ILE A 177 -28.62 22.70 56.78
C ILE A 177 -29.38 24.02 56.64
N ALA A 178 -29.79 24.41 55.44
CA ALA A 178 -30.55 25.64 55.22
C ALA A 178 -31.92 25.63 55.93
N ALA A 179 -32.52 24.44 56.08
CA ALA A 179 -33.84 24.27 56.77
C ALA A 179 -33.74 23.99 58.27
N SER A 180 -32.51 23.84 58.84
CA SER A 180 -32.31 23.54 60.28
C SER A 180 -32.61 24.75 61.13
N GLU A 181 -33.55 24.59 62.10
CA GLU A 181 -33.87 25.61 63.11
C GLU A 181 -32.92 25.54 64.34
N GLU A 182 -32.15 24.45 64.46
CA GLU A 182 -31.24 24.23 65.58
C GLU A 182 -29.92 25.00 65.47
N LEU A 183 -29.53 25.39 64.26
CA LEU A 183 -28.31 26.13 63.98
C LEU A 183 -28.52 27.63 63.98
N SER A 184 -27.59 28.39 64.54
CA SER A 184 -27.58 29.84 64.38
C SER A 184 -27.37 30.25 62.92
N GLU A 185 -27.80 31.44 62.55
CA GLU A 185 -27.65 31.93 61.15
C GLU A 185 -26.19 31.99 60.73
N SER A 186 -25.29 32.35 61.61
CA SER A 186 -23.84 32.39 61.33
C SER A 186 -23.26 30.99 61.10
N GLU A 187 -23.68 29.99 61.84
CA GLU A 187 -23.24 28.58 61.68
C GLU A 187 -23.79 28.01 60.38
N ARG A 188 -25.04 28.24 60.06
CA ARG A 188 -25.63 27.82 58.77
C ARG A 188 -24.88 28.41 57.59
N ARG A 189 -24.59 29.69 57.58
CA ARG A 189 -23.83 30.36 56.52
C ARG A 189 -22.44 29.80 56.38
N PHE A 190 -21.75 29.54 57.49
CA PHE A 190 -20.41 28.96 57.48
C PHE A 190 -20.40 27.55 56.91
N GLN A 191 -21.30 26.67 57.36
CA GLN A 191 -21.39 25.30 56.85
C GLN A 191 -21.80 25.26 55.39
N ILE A 192 -22.75 26.08 54.95
CA ILE A 192 -23.13 26.21 53.53
C ILE A 192 -21.96 26.71 52.68
N SER A 193 -21.13 27.63 53.20
CA SER A 193 -19.96 28.12 52.44
C SER A 193 -18.92 27.03 52.22
N LEU A 194 -18.68 26.15 53.23
CA LEU A 194 -17.80 24.98 53.06
C LEU A 194 -18.33 24.00 52.05
N LEU A 195 -19.64 23.69 52.09
CA LEU A 195 -20.25 22.78 51.12
C LEU A 195 -20.24 23.35 49.71
N LEU A 196 -20.42 24.66 49.55
CA LEU A 196 -20.30 25.32 48.26
C LEU A 196 -18.89 25.21 47.70
N SER A 197 -17.85 25.39 48.48
CA SER A 197 -16.47 25.22 48.06
C SER A 197 -16.19 23.79 47.64
N SER A 198 -16.66 22.81 48.41
CA SER A 198 -16.55 21.38 48.04
C SER A 198 -17.31 21.05 46.73
N SER A 199 -18.54 21.56 46.62
CA SER A 199 -19.37 21.37 45.41
C SER A 199 -18.72 21.93 44.15
N VAL A 200 -18.00 23.05 44.21
CA VAL A 200 -17.29 23.61 43.05
C VAL A 200 -16.20 22.67 42.62
N THR A 201 -15.40 22.17 43.54
CA THR A 201 -14.31 21.23 43.23
C THR A 201 -14.84 19.92 42.61
N GLU A 202 -15.88 19.32 43.20
CA GLU A 202 -16.50 18.10 42.67
C GLU A 202 -17.08 18.33 41.26
N ARG A 203 -17.70 19.48 40.99
CA ARG A 203 -18.21 19.82 39.66
C ARG A 203 -17.11 20.03 38.61
N GLU A 204 -15.99 20.64 39.00
CA GLU A 204 -14.83 20.80 38.11
C GLU A 204 -14.25 19.45 37.72
N LEU A 205 -14.12 18.50 38.69
CA LEU A 205 -13.67 17.13 38.42
C LEU A 205 -14.66 16.37 37.53
N TYR A 206 -15.96 16.45 37.84
CA TYR A 206 -17.03 15.86 37.03
C TYR A 206 -16.96 16.34 35.55
N ASN A 207 -16.84 17.65 35.34
CA ASN A 207 -16.73 18.21 34.01
C ASN A 207 -15.50 17.75 33.29
N THR A 208 -14.33 17.69 33.98
CA THR A 208 -13.08 17.24 33.43
C THR A 208 -13.15 15.75 32.98
N LEU A 209 -13.75 14.90 33.82
CA LEU A 209 -13.97 13.49 33.50
C LEU A 209 -14.96 13.30 32.35
N THR A 210 -16.01 14.10 32.33
CA THR A 210 -17.01 14.10 31.24
C THR A 210 -16.35 14.47 29.89
N ASP A 211 -15.48 15.47 29.88
CA ASP A 211 -14.76 15.87 28.67
C ASP A 211 -13.78 14.76 28.22
N GLN A 212 -13.10 14.11 29.19
CA GLN A 212 -12.23 12.96 28.89
C GLN A 212 -13.05 11.78 28.32
N ALA A 213 -14.20 11.46 28.93
CA ALA A 213 -15.06 10.39 28.41
C ALA A 213 -15.55 10.68 26.98
N ASN A 214 -15.97 11.91 26.73
CA ASN A 214 -16.41 12.34 25.40
C ASN A 214 -15.27 12.25 24.35
N SER A 215 -14.05 12.62 24.75
CA SER A 215 -12.86 12.48 23.90
C SER A 215 -12.56 11.02 23.56
N LEU A 216 -12.61 10.11 24.56
CA LEU A 216 -12.42 8.69 24.33
C LEU A 216 -13.53 8.06 23.47
N LYS A 217 -14.79 8.47 23.67
CA LYS A 217 -15.91 8.05 22.81
C LYS A 217 -15.72 8.50 21.36
N ALA A 218 -15.25 9.71 21.15
CA ALA A 218 -14.93 10.21 19.81
C ALA A 218 -13.77 9.41 19.18
N SER A 219 -12.74 9.09 19.95
CA SER A 219 -11.62 8.27 19.52
C SER A 219 -12.09 6.88 19.10
N LEU A 220 -12.91 6.21 19.92
CA LEU A 220 -13.50 4.89 19.58
C LEU A 220 -14.37 4.92 18.33
N LYS A 221 -15.15 5.99 18.15
CA LYS A 221 -15.98 6.17 16.95
C LYS A 221 -15.14 6.29 15.67
N ASN A 222 -13.92 6.78 15.77
CA ASN A 222 -12.98 6.96 14.67
C ASN A 222 -11.99 5.77 14.54
N CYS A 223 -12.27 4.65 15.23
CA CYS A 223 -11.53 3.40 15.03
C CYS A 223 -12.01 2.70 13.77
N GLU A 224 -11.07 2.28 12.94
CA GLU A 224 -11.30 1.49 11.73
C GLU A 224 -10.40 0.25 11.77
N ASP A 225 -10.96 -0.94 11.60
CA ASP A 225 -10.19 -2.19 11.52
C ASP A 225 -9.55 -2.36 10.14
N PHE A 226 -8.61 -3.29 10.02
CA PHE A 226 -8.11 -3.75 8.73
C PHE A 226 -9.27 -4.23 7.87
N LYS A 227 -9.29 -3.82 6.60
CA LYS A 227 -10.36 -4.19 5.69
C LYS A 227 -9.85 -4.33 4.27
N ILE A 228 -10.18 -5.43 3.61
CA ILE A 228 -9.94 -5.59 2.17
C ILE A 228 -10.93 -4.70 1.42
N ILE A 229 -10.40 -3.80 0.62
CA ILE A 229 -11.16 -2.84 -0.21
C ILE A 229 -11.43 -3.44 -1.58
N ASN A 230 -10.38 -3.99 -2.23
CA ASN A 230 -10.48 -4.68 -3.50
C ASN A 230 -9.91 -6.08 -3.36
N TYR A 231 -10.72 -7.08 -3.59
CA TYR A 231 -10.28 -8.48 -3.61
C TYR A 231 -9.47 -8.79 -4.86
N ALA A 232 -8.52 -9.70 -4.74
CA ALA A 232 -7.71 -10.19 -5.83
C ALA A 232 -8.58 -10.82 -6.92
N GLN A 233 -8.31 -10.45 -8.17
CA GLN A 233 -8.99 -11.00 -9.32
C GLN A 233 -8.10 -11.98 -10.06
N LEU A 234 -8.71 -12.99 -10.68
CA LEU A 234 -7.98 -13.91 -11.53
C LEU A 234 -7.54 -13.16 -12.80
N PRO A 235 -6.23 -13.00 -13.07
CA PRO A 235 -5.77 -12.27 -14.24
C PRO A 235 -6.11 -13.03 -15.53
N ALA A 236 -6.77 -12.35 -16.46
CA ALA A 236 -7.18 -12.93 -17.74
C ALA A 236 -6.03 -13.03 -18.76
N GLU A 237 -5.07 -12.10 -18.69
CA GLU A 237 -3.94 -12.02 -19.62
C GLU A 237 -2.60 -11.88 -18.87
N PRO A 238 -1.51 -12.45 -19.41
CA PRO A 238 -0.19 -12.28 -18.83
C PRO A 238 0.35 -10.86 -19.09
N ILE A 239 1.04 -10.29 -18.10
CA ILE A 239 1.73 -9.01 -18.21
C ILE A 239 3.07 -9.11 -18.94
N LYS A 240 3.67 -10.31 -19.03
CA LYS A 240 4.91 -10.62 -19.75
C LYS A 240 4.77 -11.93 -20.51
N PRO A 241 5.48 -12.07 -21.65
CA PRO A 241 6.28 -11.06 -22.35
C PRO A 241 5.38 -10.02 -23.07
N ASN A 242 5.86 -8.79 -23.20
CA ASN A 242 5.19 -7.80 -24.04
C ASN A 242 5.48 -8.09 -25.52
N LYS A 243 4.68 -9.00 -26.11
CA LYS A 243 4.87 -9.48 -27.49
C LYS A 243 4.95 -8.34 -28.50
N LYS A 244 4.10 -7.32 -28.37
CA LYS A 244 4.07 -6.16 -29.28
C LYS A 244 5.39 -5.38 -29.23
N LEU A 245 5.88 -5.10 -28.03
CA LEU A 245 7.13 -4.37 -27.83
C LEU A 245 8.34 -5.18 -28.33
N ASN A 246 8.40 -6.48 -28.06
CA ASN A 246 9.49 -7.34 -28.51
C ASN A 246 9.56 -7.40 -30.03
N ILE A 247 8.42 -7.52 -30.71
CA ILE A 247 8.33 -7.51 -32.18
C ILE A 247 8.77 -6.15 -32.74
N LEU A 248 8.33 -5.06 -32.14
CA LEU A 248 8.72 -3.71 -32.56
C LEU A 248 10.24 -3.50 -32.47
N ILE A 249 10.82 -3.83 -31.32
CA ILE A 249 12.29 -3.72 -31.09
C ILE A 249 13.05 -4.60 -32.09
N ALA A 250 12.64 -5.86 -32.29
CA ALA A 250 13.29 -6.75 -33.23
C ALA A 250 13.19 -6.25 -34.68
N GLY A 251 12.04 -5.68 -35.06
CA GLY A 251 11.84 -5.07 -36.37
C GLY A 251 12.79 -3.90 -36.62
N VAL A 252 12.87 -2.97 -35.65
CA VAL A 252 13.78 -1.80 -35.75
C VAL A 252 15.23 -2.27 -35.83
N LEU A 253 15.65 -3.17 -34.94
CA LEU A 253 17.04 -3.69 -34.96
C LEU A 253 17.33 -4.47 -36.23
N GLY A 254 16.39 -5.31 -36.71
CA GLY A 254 16.52 -6.05 -37.97
C GLY A 254 16.67 -5.14 -39.17
N LEU A 255 15.94 -4.01 -39.20
CA LEU A 255 16.08 -2.99 -40.25
C LEU A 255 17.47 -2.34 -40.22
N PHE A 256 17.96 -1.90 -39.06
CA PHE A 256 19.30 -1.31 -38.91
C PHE A 256 20.40 -2.28 -39.36
N VAL A 257 20.34 -3.55 -38.88
CA VAL A 257 21.29 -4.58 -39.28
C VAL A 257 21.21 -4.86 -40.78
N GLY A 258 20.01 -4.92 -41.34
CA GLY A 258 19.80 -5.11 -42.77
C GLY A 258 20.41 -4.00 -43.63
N ILE A 259 20.22 -2.75 -43.22
CA ILE A 259 20.83 -1.57 -43.89
C ILE A 259 22.35 -1.63 -43.78
N PHE A 260 22.89 -1.93 -42.60
CA PHE A 260 24.33 -2.04 -42.39
C PHE A 260 24.95 -3.11 -43.28
N ILE A 261 24.35 -4.30 -43.34
CA ILE A 261 24.82 -5.41 -44.21
C ILE A 261 24.70 -5.05 -45.67
N ALA A 262 23.65 -4.35 -46.11
CA ALA A 262 23.50 -3.88 -47.48
C ALA A 262 24.65 -2.95 -47.90
N PHE A 263 25.00 -1.95 -47.07
CA PHE A 263 26.15 -1.08 -47.31
C PHE A 263 27.48 -1.82 -47.27
N PHE A 264 27.67 -2.73 -46.30
CA PHE A 264 28.88 -3.51 -46.18
C PHE A 264 29.10 -4.37 -47.42
N LEU A 265 28.10 -5.05 -47.94
CA LEU A 265 28.20 -5.88 -49.13
C LEU A 265 28.46 -5.04 -50.38
N GLU A 266 27.90 -3.84 -50.50
CA GLU A 266 28.17 -2.95 -51.63
C GLU A 266 29.60 -2.43 -51.58
N PHE A 267 30.07 -2.00 -50.40
CA PHE A 267 31.48 -1.61 -50.21
C PHE A 267 32.45 -2.73 -50.55
N TRP A 268 32.18 -3.95 -50.08
CA TRP A 268 33.02 -5.11 -50.37
C TRP A 268 33.07 -5.46 -51.86
N GLN A 269 31.97 -5.29 -52.58
CA GLN A 269 31.94 -5.50 -54.04
C GLN A 269 32.65 -4.42 -54.83
N LYS A 270 32.56 -3.15 -54.44
CA LYS A 270 33.31 -2.05 -55.07
C LYS A 270 34.81 -2.15 -54.85
N GLY A 271 35.26 -2.75 -53.75
CA GLY A 271 36.69 -2.94 -53.47
C GLY A 271 37.37 -4.13 -54.21
N LYS A 272 36.57 -4.98 -54.90
CA LYS A 272 37.09 -6.14 -55.68
C LYS A 272 37.11 -5.93 -57.21
N GLY A 273 36.64 -4.80 -57.70
CA GLY A 273 36.69 -4.42 -59.11
C GLY A 273 37.61 -3.25 -59.33
#